data_822891ee674422ca1e4f439f66cb65d1
#
_entry.id   822891ee674422ca1e4f439f66cb65d1
#
_cell.length_a   1.000
_cell.length_b   1.000
_cell.length_c   1.000
_cell.angle_alpha   90.00
_cell.angle_beta   90.00
_cell.angle_gamma   90.00
#
_symmetry.space_group_name_H-M   'P 1'
#
loop_
_entity.id
_entity.type
_entity.pdbx_description
1 polymer ?
#
loop_
_entity_poly.entity_id
_entity_poly.type
_entity_poly.pdbx_seq_one_letter_code
_entity_poly.pdbx_strand_id
1 'polypeptide(L)'
;MEQTLLIDPENRFRNLSANISRIAEPARRIVCMSSSYVAMLSALDCEERIVGVSGIDFISDKYVNDNRQRIGDVGYDNNINYELLVALNPNLVLLYGVTGASSMESKLQELGIPYIYLGEYVESSPLGKAEWLMVIGEIVGQRDKAQQCFADIATNYLQIKERSQHATKRPRVMLNTPYRDSWFIPSQQSYMVQLINDAGAECYTCSAEGNTSQPIDMEQAYTWAAAADYWLNVGPCNSLSDLTRQNPKFANIQAVTQQRVYNNNARQTAKGGSDFWESGVIRPDLILRDLTTIFHPELQIGQIGQTSQTEQIGQTSQTEQIGQTEQHELYYYKQLK
;
A
#
# COMPACT_ATOMS: atom_id res chain seq x y z
N MET A 1 10.88 -19.00 -2.63
CA MET A 1 11.35 -19.26 -4.03
C MET A 1 12.46 -18.26 -4.29
N GLU A 2 13.61 -18.70 -4.77
CA GLU A 2 14.70 -17.80 -5.13
C GLU A 2 14.66 -17.56 -6.64
N GLN A 3 14.65 -16.30 -7.06
CA GLN A 3 14.65 -15.89 -8.45
C GLN A 3 15.64 -14.75 -8.64
N THR A 4 16.34 -14.72 -9.77
CA THR A 4 17.32 -13.70 -10.12
C THR A 4 16.92 -13.00 -11.40
N LEU A 5 16.95 -11.66 -11.40
CA LEU A 5 16.93 -10.86 -12.62
C LEU A 5 18.35 -10.41 -12.95
N LEU A 6 18.83 -10.79 -14.12
CA LEU A 6 20.15 -10.40 -14.64
C LEU A 6 19.99 -9.31 -15.70
N ILE A 7 20.64 -8.18 -15.48
CA ILE A 7 20.79 -7.12 -16.50
C ILE A 7 22.14 -7.33 -17.17
N ASP A 8 22.16 -7.80 -18.42
CA ASP A 8 23.37 -8.22 -19.14
C ASP A 8 23.40 -7.63 -20.57
N PRO A 9 23.87 -6.38 -20.70
CA PRO A 9 23.92 -5.68 -21.99
C PRO A 9 24.79 -6.36 -23.03
N GLU A 10 25.85 -7.01 -22.60
CA GLU A 10 26.83 -7.62 -23.49
C GLU A 10 26.55 -9.11 -23.80
N ASN A 11 25.43 -9.66 -23.27
CA ASN A 11 25.08 -11.08 -23.44
C ASN A 11 26.23 -12.02 -23.07
N ARG A 12 26.95 -11.70 -21.98
CA ARG A 12 28.15 -12.45 -21.54
C ARG A 12 27.82 -13.80 -20.93
N PHE A 13 26.64 -13.90 -20.29
CA PHE A 13 26.21 -15.11 -19.60
C PHE A 13 25.31 -15.95 -20.51
N ARG A 14 25.73 -17.18 -20.76
CA ARG A 14 24.99 -18.16 -21.55
C ARG A 14 24.58 -19.33 -20.64
N ASN A 15 23.54 -20.07 -21.03
CA ASN A 15 23.04 -21.23 -20.27
C ASN A 15 22.62 -20.89 -18.84
N LEU A 16 21.75 -19.89 -18.69
CA LEU A 16 21.19 -19.48 -17.40
C LEU A 16 20.23 -20.55 -16.86
N SER A 17 20.20 -20.71 -15.55
CA SER A 17 19.22 -21.55 -14.86
C SER A 17 17.79 -21.02 -15.05
N ALA A 18 16.79 -21.90 -14.95
CA ALA A 18 15.38 -21.55 -15.17
C ALA A 18 14.84 -20.46 -14.23
N ASN A 19 15.48 -20.27 -13.06
CA ASN A 19 15.13 -19.24 -12.09
C ASN A 19 15.81 -17.89 -12.37
N ILE A 20 16.53 -17.73 -13.49
CA ILE A 20 17.19 -16.49 -13.88
C ILE A 20 16.46 -15.89 -15.09
N SER A 21 15.81 -14.77 -14.89
CA SER A 21 15.31 -13.92 -15.97
C SER A 21 16.41 -12.95 -16.42
N ARG A 22 16.56 -12.74 -17.73
CA ARG A 22 17.56 -11.84 -18.28
C ARG A 22 16.95 -10.76 -19.14
N ILE A 23 17.43 -9.52 -18.95
CA ILE A 23 17.16 -8.38 -19.83
C ILE A 23 18.48 -7.78 -20.29
N ALA A 24 18.48 -7.22 -21.52
CA ALA A 24 19.70 -6.66 -22.11
C ALA A 24 20.04 -5.27 -21.56
N GLU A 25 19.06 -4.54 -21.04
CA GLU A 25 19.22 -3.19 -20.50
C GLU A 25 18.17 -2.96 -19.39
N PRO A 26 18.30 -1.89 -18.60
CA PRO A 26 17.28 -1.49 -17.64
C PRO A 26 15.88 -1.47 -18.28
N ALA A 27 14.89 -1.98 -17.56
CA ALA A 27 13.55 -2.17 -18.10
C ALA A 27 12.91 -0.85 -18.55
N ARG A 28 12.35 -0.84 -19.77
CA ARG A 28 11.71 0.34 -20.39
C ARG A 28 10.27 0.09 -20.81
N ARG A 29 9.82 -1.15 -20.86
CA ARG A 29 8.46 -1.55 -21.22
C ARG A 29 7.99 -2.57 -20.20
N ILE A 30 7.29 -2.07 -19.19
CA ILE A 30 7.00 -2.84 -17.97
C ILE A 30 5.50 -3.10 -17.90
N VAL A 31 5.14 -4.33 -17.57
CA VAL A 31 3.79 -4.68 -17.15
C VAL A 31 3.79 -4.88 -15.64
N CYS A 32 2.90 -4.16 -14.94
CA CYS A 32 2.76 -4.19 -13.49
C CYS A 32 1.53 -5.02 -13.09
N MET A 33 1.75 -6.15 -12.41
CA MET A 33 0.66 -7.00 -11.93
C MET A 33 0.14 -6.59 -10.54
N SER A 34 0.68 -5.51 -9.95
CA SER A 34 0.19 -4.87 -8.72
C SER A 34 0.21 -3.35 -8.87
N SER A 35 -0.74 -2.66 -8.24
CA SER A 35 -0.76 -1.19 -8.17
C SER A 35 0.42 -0.62 -7.39
N SER A 36 0.96 -1.35 -6.42
CA SER A 36 2.18 -0.95 -5.68
C SER A 36 3.38 -0.74 -6.60
N TYR A 37 3.51 -1.56 -7.67
CA TYR A 37 4.60 -1.41 -8.64
C TYR A 37 4.42 -0.18 -9.53
N VAL A 38 3.18 0.18 -9.84
CA VAL A 38 2.87 1.45 -10.50
C VAL A 38 3.35 2.62 -9.65
N ALA A 39 2.98 2.64 -8.37
CA ALA A 39 3.41 3.69 -7.44
C ALA A 39 4.94 3.75 -7.28
N MET A 40 5.63 2.61 -7.25
CA MET A 40 7.10 2.58 -7.20
C MET A 40 7.74 3.18 -8.45
N LEU A 41 7.20 2.90 -9.64
CA LEU A 41 7.69 3.48 -10.89
C LEU A 41 7.42 4.98 -10.96
N SER A 42 6.23 5.43 -10.55
CA SER A 42 5.87 6.84 -10.50
C SER A 42 6.73 7.63 -9.50
N ALA A 43 7.08 7.04 -8.34
CA ALA A 43 8.00 7.67 -7.39
C ALA A 43 9.42 7.89 -7.95
N LEU A 44 9.78 7.15 -8.99
CA LEU A 44 11.07 7.26 -9.68
C LEU A 44 11.00 8.07 -11.00
N ASP A 45 9.87 8.72 -11.31
CA ASP A 45 9.56 9.37 -12.59
C ASP A 45 9.80 8.41 -13.77
N CYS A 46 9.33 7.19 -13.66
CA CYS A 46 9.45 6.12 -14.66
C CYS A 46 8.09 5.57 -15.10
N GLU A 47 7.00 6.29 -14.84
CA GLU A 47 5.64 5.91 -15.21
C GLU A 47 5.43 5.76 -16.71
N GLU A 48 6.22 6.48 -17.53
CA GLU A 48 6.19 6.34 -19.00
C GLU A 48 6.65 4.97 -19.50
N ARG A 49 7.31 4.18 -18.63
CA ARG A 49 7.73 2.81 -18.93
C ARG A 49 6.63 1.79 -18.72
N ILE A 50 5.52 2.17 -18.10
CA ILE A 50 4.37 1.31 -17.90
C ILE A 50 3.62 1.16 -19.23
N VAL A 51 3.59 -0.06 -19.75
CA VAL A 51 2.86 -0.39 -20.98
C VAL A 51 1.60 -1.20 -20.72
N GLY A 52 1.48 -1.81 -19.53
CA GLY A 52 0.32 -2.57 -19.13
C GLY A 52 0.22 -2.70 -17.61
N VAL A 53 -0.99 -2.86 -17.14
CA VAL A 53 -1.31 -3.03 -15.72
C VAL A 53 -2.38 -4.10 -15.53
N SER A 54 -2.45 -4.66 -14.33
CA SER A 54 -3.53 -5.53 -13.89
C SER A 54 -4.65 -4.69 -13.29
N GLY A 55 -5.87 -4.74 -13.89
CA GLY A 55 -7.05 -4.08 -13.35
C GLY A 55 -6.98 -2.55 -13.34
N ILE A 56 -6.84 -1.94 -14.49
CA ILE A 56 -6.64 -0.48 -14.68
C ILE A 56 -7.67 0.39 -13.94
N ASP A 57 -8.88 -0.09 -13.75
CA ASP A 57 -9.95 0.65 -13.05
C ASP A 57 -9.71 0.80 -11.54
N PHE A 58 -8.82 -0.01 -10.99
CA PHE A 58 -8.44 0.02 -9.57
C PHE A 58 -7.16 0.81 -9.32
N ILE A 59 -6.51 1.33 -10.36
CA ILE A 59 -5.27 2.13 -10.25
C ILE A 59 -5.64 3.59 -9.98
N SER A 60 -5.05 4.16 -8.92
CA SER A 60 -5.23 5.58 -8.54
C SER A 60 -4.27 6.51 -9.25
N ASP A 61 -3.14 5.98 -9.73
CA ASP A 61 -2.06 6.75 -10.35
C ASP A 61 -2.56 7.65 -11.49
N LYS A 62 -2.17 8.93 -11.42
CA LYS A 62 -2.64 9.94 -12.38
C LYS A 62 -2.15 9.68 -13.79
N TYR A 63 -0.87 9.29 -13.96
CA TYR A 63 -0.32 9.05 -15.28
C TYR A 63 -1.03 7.89 -15.98
N VAL A 64 -1.27 6.79 -15.26
CA VAL A 64 -2.01 5.64 -15.79
C VAL A 64 -3.43 6.04 -16.18
N ASN A 65 -4.11 6.83 -15.35
CA ASN A 65 -5.47 7.30 -15.64
C ASN A 65 -5.54 8.23 -16.84
N ASP A 66 -4.58 9.13 -17.01
CA ASP A 66 -4.50 10.05 -18.13
C ASP A 66 -4.12 9.34 -19.45
N ASN A 67 -3.45 8.17 -19.37
CA ASN A 67 -2.91 7.44 -20.51
C ASN A 67 -3.60 6.08 -20.77
N ARG A 68 -4.84 5.90 -20.32
CA ARG A 68 -5.60 4.63 -20.48
C ARG A 68 -5.70 4.10 -21.90
N GLN A 69 -5.58 4.95 -22.91
CA GLN A 69 -5.60 4.53 -24.33
C GLN A 69 -4.27 3.90 -24.77
N ARG A 70 -3.19 4.12 -24.04
CA ARG A 70 -1.83 3.67 -24.36
C ARG A 70 -1.37 2.52 -23.44
N ILE A 71 -1.93 2.44 -22.23
CA ILE A 71 -1.60 1.45 -21.22
C ILE A 71 -2.68 0.35 -21.28
N GLY A 72 -2.26 -0.89 -21.55
CA GLY A 72 -3.16 -2.02 -21.67
C GLY A 72 -3.62 -2.54 -20.31
N ASP A 73 -4.90 -2.87 -20.16
CA ASP A 73 -5.39 -3.69 -19.05
C ASP A 73 -5.22 -5.16 -19.40
N VAL A 74 -4.19 -5.78 -18.81
CA VAL A 74 -3.88 -7.20 -19.10
C VAL A 74 -4.75 -8.18 -18.31
N GLY A 75 -5.71 -7.67 -17.50
CA GLY A 75 -6.54 -8.51 -16.64
C GLY A 75 -5.82 -8.91 -15.36
N TYR A 76 -6.42 -9.80 -14.58
CA TYR A 76 -5.87 -10.27 -13.29
C TYR A 76 -6.19 -11.74 -13.03
N ASP A 77 -5.37 -12.38 -12.20
CA ASP A 77 -5.47 -13.77 -11.76
C ASP A 77 -5.67 -14.78 -12.90
N ASN A 78 -6.84 -15.39 -12.99
CA ASN A 78 -7.13 -16.43 -13.97
C ASN A 78 -7.66 -15.90 -15.30
N ASN A 79 -7.78 -14.58 -15.46
CA ASN A 79 -8.33 -13.93 -16.64
C ASN A 79 -7.34 -12.97 -17.30
N ILE A 80 -6.15 -13.47 -17.61
CA ILE A 80 -5.10 -12.70 -18.27
C ILE A 80 -5.28 -12.71 -19.78
N ASN A 81 -5.22 -11.51 -20.37
CA ASN A 81 -5.22 -11.32 -21.82
C ASN A 81 -3.80 -11.47 -22.38
N TYR A 82 -3.40 -12.69 -22.69
CA TYR A 82 -2.06 -12.98 -23.22
C TYR A 82 -1.83 -12.42 -24.62
N GLU A 83 -2.87 -12.29 -25.45
CA GLU A 83 -2.75 -11.67 -26.78
C GLU A 83 -2.36 -10.19 -26.63
N LEU A 84 -3.04 -9.46 -25.74
CA LEU A 84 -2.69 -8.09 -25.42
C LEU A 84 -1.29 -8.00 -24.80
N LEU A 85 -0.97 -8.90 -23.87
CA LEU A 85 0.35 -8.91 -23.23
C LEU A 85 1.47 -9.03 -24.27
N VAL A 86 1.33 -9.95 -25.24
CA VAL A 86 2.30 -10.08 -26.35
C VAL A 86 2.32 -8.83 -27.24
N ALA A 87 1.15 -8.29 -27.56
CA ALA A 87 1.05 -7.07 -28.41
C ALA A 87 1.71 -5.84 -27.74
N LEU A 88 1.65 -5.74 -26.42
CA LEU A 88 2.33 -4.70 -25.64
C LEU A 88 3.86 -4.83 -25.68
N ASN A 89 4.38 -5.99 -26.09
CA ASN A 89 5.83 -6.27 -26.21
C ASN A 89 6.63 -5.80 -24.97
N PRO A 90 6.30 -6.28 -23.76
CA PRO A 90 7.04 -5.88 -22.57
C PRO A 90 8.44 -6.51 -22.57
N ASN A 91 9.42 -5.77 -22.02
CA ASN A 91 10.72 -6.37 -21.75
C ASN A 91 10.85 -6.86 -20.29
N LEU A 92 9.85 -6.60 -19.46
CA LEU A 92 9.75 -7.15 -18.10
C LEU A 92 8.30 -7.15 -17.60
N VAL A 93 7.92 -8.23 -16.91
CA VAL A 93 6.67 -8.32 -16.15
C VAL A 93 7.00 -8.40 -14.66
N LEU A 94 6.43 -7.52 -13.86
CA LEU A 94 6.54 -7.52 -12.39
C LEU A 94 5.37 -8.32 -11.82
N LEU A 95 5.67 -9.45 -11.18
CA LEU A 95 4.70 -10.39 -10.62
C LEU A 95 4.64 -10.31 -9.10
N TYR A 96 3.51 -10.70 -8.54
CA TYR A 96 3.37 -11.05 -7.13
C TYR A 96 2.95 -12.51 -6.97
N GLY A 97 3.27 -13.14 -5.83
CA GLY A 97 2.97 -14.55 -5.60
C GLY A 97 2.59 -14.81 -4.15
N VAL A 98 1.30 -14.69 -3.82
CA VAL A 98 0.83 -14.80 -2.42
C VAL A 98 0.86 -16.24 -1.91
N THR A 99 0.46 -17.21 -2.73
CA THR A 99 0.31 -18.62 -2.34
C THR A 99 1.22 -19.58 -3.13
N GLY A 100 2.21 -19.04 -3.83
CA GLY A 100 3.12 -19.80 -4.69
C GLY A 100 3.33 -19.14 -6.04
N ALA A 101 3.79 -19.91 -7.02
CA ALA A 101 4.00 -19.43 -8.39
C ALA A 101 2.69 -18.96 -9.03
N SER A 102 2.73 -17.82 -9.72
CA SER A 102 1.61 -17.31 -10.49
C SER A 102 1.27 -18.28 -11.64
N SER A 103 -0.02 -18.43 -11.96
CA SER A 103 -0.46 -19.16 -13.15
C SER A 103 0.11 -18.58 -14.46
N MET A 104 0.55 -17.32 -14.44
CA MET A 104 1.22 -16.65 -15.56
C MET A 104 2.63 -17.17 -15.83
N GLU A 105 3.33 -17.70 -14.83
CA GLU A 105 4.76 -18.04 -14.92
C GLU A 105 5.07 -18.96 -16.10
N SER A 106 4.37 -20.09 -16.18
CA SER A 106 4.56 -21.06 -17.27
C SER A 106 4.31 -20.43 -18.64
N LYS A 107 3.32 -19.54 -18.73
CA LYS A 107 2.98 -18.89 -20.00
C LYS A 107 3.99 -17.83 -20.40
N LEU A 108 4.51 -17.05 -19.44
CA LEU A 108 5.58 -16.08 -19.68
C LEU A 108 6.87 -16.79 -20.15
N GLN A 109 7.21 -17.94 -19.56
CA GLN A 109 8.33 -18.78 -19.99
C GLN A 109 8.14 -19.29 -21.43
N GLU A 110 6.95 -19.82 -21.75
CA GLU A 110 6.61 -20.26 -23.11
C GLU A 110 6.75 -19.12 -24.14
N LEU A 111 6.31 -17.93 -23.78
CA LEU A 111 6.36 -16.73 -24.64
C LEU A 111 7.74 -16.06 -24.66
N GLY A 112 8.69 -16.51 -23.83
CA GLY A 112 10.02 -15.89 -23.71
C GLY A 112 10.01 -14.47 -23.13
N ILE A 113 8.97 -14.12 -22.34
CA ILE A 113 8.84 -12.80 -21.73
C ILE A 113 9.51 -12.81 -20.35
N PRO A 114 10.52 -11.98 -20.10
CA PRO A 114 11.17 -11.88 -18.79
C PRO A 114 10.19 -11.42 -17.70
N TYR A 115 10.32 -12.00 -16.51
CA TYR A 115 9.51 -11.64 -15.35
C TYR A 115 10.34 -11.74 -14.06
N ILE A 116 9.89 -11.04 -13.03
CA ILE A 116 10.42 -11.14 -11.68
C ILE A 116 9.30 -11.02 -10.64
N TYR A 117 9.40 -11.79 -9.57
CA TYR A 117 8.54 -11.66 -8.41
C TYR A 117 9.07 -10.59 -7.47
N LEU A 118 8.20 -9.72 -7.00
CA LEU A 118 8.45 -8.77 -5.93
C LEU A 118 7.67 -9.21 -4.69
N GLY A 119 8.27 -9.05 -3.53
CA GLY A 119 7.78 -9.63 -2.27
C GLY A 119 7.41 -8.58 -1.21
N GLU A 120 7.19 -7.32 -1.59
CA GLU A 120 6.87 -6.24 -0.64
C GLU A 120 5.63 -6.53 0.21
N TYR A 121 4.71 -7.32 -0.31
CA TYR A 121 3.46 -7.65 0.39
C TYR A 121 3.67 -8.58 1.60
N VAL A 122 4.75 -9.37 1.63
CA VAL A 122 5.09 -10.24 2.78
C VAL A 122 5.92 -9.53 3.85
N GLU A 123 6.44 -8.34 3.56
CA GLU A 123 7.18 -7.56 4.53
C GLU A 123 6.30 -7.14 5.71
N SER A 124 6.78 -7.40 6.90
CA SER A 124 6.12 -6.99 8.14
C SER A 124 6.51 -5.58 8.58
N SER A 125 7.71 -5.12 8.22
CA SER A 125 8.20 -3.78 8.53
C SER A 125 7.67 -2.74 7.56
N PRO A 126 7.11 -1.60 8.05
CA PRO A 126 6.69 -0.49 7.18
C PRO A 126 7.82 0.05 6.30
N LEU A 127 9.01 0.25 6.87
CA LEU A 127 10.18 0.69 6.09
C LEU A 127 10.70 -0.41 5.18
N GLY A 128 10.67 -1.69 5.60
CA GLY A 128 11.03 -2.82 4.75
C GLY A 128 10.15 -2.90 3.49
N LYS A 129 8.84 -2.62 3.61
CA LYS A 129 7.97 -2.48 2.44
C LYS A 129 8.42 -1.39 1.48
N ALA A 130 8.71 -0.20 2.01
CA ALA A 130 9.14 0.94 1.21
C ALA A 130 10.53 0.74 0.58
N GLU A 131 11.40 -0.05 1.21
CA GLU A 131 12.75 -0.36 0.73
C GLU A 131 12.75 -1.11 -0.60
N TRP A 132 11.65 -1.82 -0.95
CA TRP A 132 11.49 -2.44 -2.27
C TRP A 132 11.56 -1.44 -3.43
N LEU A 133 11.41 -0.14 -3.15
CA LEU A 133 11.69 0.93 -4.11
C LEU A 133 13.12 0.86 -4.66
N MET A 134 14.08 0.39 -3.82
CA MET A 134 15.48 0.20 -4.23
C MET A 134 15.60 -0.87 -5.31
N VAL A 135 14.84 -1.96 -5.19
CA VAL A 135 14.83 -3.05 -6.18
C VAL A 135 14.30 -2.53 -7.53
N ILE A 136 13.21 -1.75 -7.50
CA ILE A 136 12.70 -1.11 -8.73
C ILE A 136 13.72 -0.14 -9.31
N GLY A 137 14.40 0.65 -8.45
CA GLY A 137 15.47 1.55 -8.87
C GLY A 137 16.59 0.85 -9.66
N GLU A 138 17.01 -0.35 -9.22
CA GLU A 138 17.97 -1.19 -9.94
C GLU A 138 17.40 -1.65 -11.29
N ILE A 139 16.18 -2.16 -11.29
CA ILE A 139 15.51 -2.69 -12.49
C ILE A 139 15.39 -1.63 -13.59
N VAL A 140 15.12 -0.39 -13.22
CA VAL A 140 14.92 0.72 -14.19
C VAL A 140 16.16 1.62 -14.34
N GLY A 141 17.28 1.33 -13.66
CA GLY A 141 18.50 2.11 -13.73
C GLY A 141 18.40 3.49 -13.07
N GLN A 142 17.60 3.60 -12.01
CA GLN A 142 17.39 4.82 -11.21
C GLN A 142 17.80 4.61 -9.74
N ARG A 143 18.92 3.92 -9.53
CA ARG A 143 19.45 3.57 -8.20
C ARG A 143 19.56 4.78 -7.27
N ASP A 144 20.24 5.84 -7.73
CA ASP A 144 20.54 7.00 -6.88
C ASP A 144 19.25 7.72 -6.47
N LYS A 145 18.28 7.81 -7.39
CA LYS A 145 16.97 8.40 -7.10
C LYS A 145 16.17 7.55 -6.10
N ALA A 146 16.15 6.22 -6.28
CA ALA A 146 15.49 5.31 -5.36
C ALA A 146 16.10 5.42 -3.95
N GLN A 147 17.41 5.53 -3.85
CA GLN A 147 18.15 5.70 -2.61
C GLN A 147 17.77 6.99 -1.90
N GLN A 148 17.72 8.11 -2.62
CA GLN A 148 17.32 9.39 -2.07
C GLN A 148 15.86 9.37 -1.62
N CYS A 149 14.94 8.87 -2.46
CA CYS A 149 13.52 8.77 -2.11
C CYS A 149 13.31 7.92 -0.84
N PHE A 150 13.94 6.75 -0.75
CA PHE A 150 13.84 5.90 0.43
C PHE A 150 14.43 6.56 1.67
N ALA A 151 15.60 7.23 1.56
CA ALA A 151 16.20 7.94 2.67
C ALA A 151 15.31 9.05 3.24
N ASP A 152 14.64 9.81 2.36
CA ASP A 152 13.70 10.86 2.76
C ASP A 152 12.47 10.26 3.47
N ILE A 153 11.89 9.19 2.92
CA ILE A 153 10.77 8.47 3.52
C ILE A 153 11.14 7.93 4.91
N ALA A 154 12.30 7.28 5.02
CA ALA A 154 12.77 6.72 6.28
C ALA A 154 13.03 7.81 7.34
N THR A 155 13.62 8.92 6.93
CA THR A 155 13.85 10.06 7.81
C THR A 155 12.55 10.63 8.36
N ASN A 156 11.57 10.88 7.49
CA ASN A 156 10.24 11.36 7.89
C ASN A 156 9.55 10.39 8.83
N TYR A 157 9.56 9.10 8.48
CA TYR A 157 8.95 8.03 9.29
C TYR A 157 9.55 8.00 10.70
N LEU A 158 10.87 8.00 10.81
CA LEU A 158 11.56 7.93 12.10
C LEU A 158 11.33 9.19 12.96
N GLN A 159 11.27 10.37 12.36
CA GLN A 159 10.94 11.60 13.07
C GLN A 159 9.52 11.59 13.64
N ILE A 160 8.53 11.10 12.86
CA ILE A 160 7.16 11.00 13.33
C ILE A 160 7.07 9.95 14.45
N LYS A 161 7.69 8.78 14.27
CA LYS A 161 7.75 7.73 15.27
C LYS A 161 8.33 8.22 16.59
N GLU A 162 9.45 8.93 16.57
CA GLU A 162 10.08 9.52 17.75
C GLU A 162 9.12 10.47 18.48
N ARG A 163 8.45 11.36 17.75
CA ARG A 163 7.46 12.27 18.34
C ARG A 163 6.27 11.53 18.97
N SER A 164 5.78 10.48 18.32
CA SER A 164 4.68 9.67 18.83
C SER A 164 5.00 8.98 20.16
N GLN A 165 6.28 8.68 20.43
CA GLN A 165 6.73 8.11 21.71
C GLN A 165 6.57 9.05 22.90
N HIS A 166 6.42 10.36 22.66
CA HIS A 166 6.15 11.35 23.71
C HIS A 166 4.66 11.43 24.10
N ALA A 167 3.79 10.68 23.42
CA ALA A 167 2.37 10.61 23.77
C ALA A 167 2.18 10.02 25.18
N THR A 168 1.36 10.68 25.98
CA THR A 168 1.10 10.26 27.37
C THR A 168 0.09 9.13 27.49
N LYS A 169 -0.70 8.91 26.45
CA LYS A 169 -1.73 7.87 26.40
C LYS A 169 -1.46 6.96 25.19
N ARG A 170 -1.79 5.68 25.34
CA ARG A 170 -1.76 4.71 24.26
C ARG A 170 -3.17 4.17 24.02
N PRO A 171 -3.93 4.77 23.10
CA PRO A 171 -5.31 4.33 22.84
C PRO A 171 -5.32 2.94 22.23
N ARG A 172 -6.39 2.20 22.53
CA ARG A 172 -6.61 0.85 21.97
C ARG A 172 -7.36 0.91 20.65
N VAL A 173 -6.88 0.14 19.71
CA VAL A 173 -7.38 0.17 18.33
C VAL A 173 -7.91 -1.20 17.94
N MET A 174 -9.14 -1.22 17.41
CA MET A 174 -9.71 -2.37 16.71
C MET A 174 -9.55 -2.18 15.21
N LEU A 175 -9.11 -3.23 14.49
CA LEU A 175 -8.91 -3.23 13.04
C LEU A 175 -9.93 -4.09 12.33
N ASN A 176 -10.25 -3.70 11.09
CA ASN A 176 -11.08 -4.42 10.15
C ASN A 176 -12.56 -4.52 10.59
N THR A 177 -13.34 -5.29 9.87
CA THR A 177 -14.73 -5.62 10.17
C THR A 177 -14.91 -7.13 10.23
N PRO A 178 -15.98 -7.63 10.87
CA PRO A 178 -16.30 -9.04 10.81
C PRO A 178 -16.47 -9.53 9.37
N TYR A 179 -16.03 -10.74 9.12
CA TYR A 179 -16.34 -11.47 7.89
C TYR A 179 -17.13 -12.72 8.26
N ARG A 180 -18.40 -12.77 7.88
CA ARG A 180 -19.35 -13.81 8.31
C ARG A 180 -19.41 -13.82 9.86
N ASP A 181 -19.18 -14.98 10.47
CA ASP A 181 -19.27 -15.18 11.92
C ASP A 181 -17.90 -15.10 12.63
N SER A 182 -16.91 -14.52 11.99
CA SER A 182 -15.55 -14.40 12.54
C SER A 182 -14.98 -13.02 12.35
N TRP A 183 -14.10 -12.60 13.24
CA TRP A 183 -13.29 -11.41 13.08
C TRP A 183 -11.81 -11.80 12.99
N PHE A 184 -11.13 -11.36 11.92
CA PHE A 184 -9.73 -11.71 11.70
C PHE A 184 -8.82 -10.67 12.37
N ILE A 185 -8.11 -11.12 13.40
CA ILE A 185 -7.18 -10.30 14.19
C ILE A 185 -5.76 -10.47 13.66
N PRO A 186 -5.03 -9.37 13.40
CA PRO A 186 -3.67 -9.45 12.89
C PRO A 186 -2.68 -9.97 13.92
N SER A 187 -1.58 -10.54 13.47
CA SER A 187 -0.46 -10.91 14.34
C SER A 187 0.24 -9.68 14.91
N GLN A 188 0.97 -9.86 16.00
CA GLN A 188 1.80 -8.80 16.60
C GLN A 188 2.89 -8.27 15.66
N GLN A 189 3.34 -9.09 14.72
CA GLN A 189 4.39 -8.77 13.76
C GLN A 189 3.86 -8.18 12.46
N SER A 190 2.54 -8.01 12.32
CA SER A 190 1.97 -7.51 11.07
C SER A 190 2.29 -6.03 10.82
N TYR A 191 2.40 -5.68 9.56
CA TYR A 191 2.66 -4.33 9.05
C TYR A 191 1.77 -3.26 9.70
N MET A 192 0.44 -3.50 9.76
CA MET A 192 -0.49 -2.53 10.35
C MET A 192 -0.33 -2.37 11.85
N VAL A 193 -0.04 -3.47 12.56
CA VAL A 193 0.21 -3.42 14.01
C VAL A 193 1.47 -2.63 14.30
N GLN A 194 2.52 -2.78 13.51
CA GLN A 194 3.73 -1.97 13.67
C GLN A 194 3.45 -0.48 13.45
N LEU A 195 2.71 -0.11 12.39
CA LEU A 195 2.31 1.28 12.15
C LEU A 195 1.51 1.87 13.33
N ILE A 196 0.55 1.12 13.87
CA ILE A 196 -0.26 1.56 15.02
C ILE A 196 0.61 1.75 16.27
N ASN A 197 1.52 0.79 16.54
CA ASN A 197 2.45 0.87 17.67
C ASN A 197 3.41 2.05 17.51
N ASP A 198 3.94 2.27 16.31
CA ASP A 198 4.84 3.37 15.98
C ASP A 198 4.12 4.73 16.05
N ALA A 199 2.80 4.75 15.80
CA ALA A 199 1.94 5.91 16.01
C ALA A 199 1.55 6.15 17.48
N GLY A 200 2.09 5.39 18.43
CA GLY A 200 1.83 5.58 19.87
C GLY A 200 0.51 4.97 20.37
N ALA A 201 -0.09 4.01 19.66
CA ALA A 201 -1.30 3.32 20.07
C ALA A 201 -1.05 1.82 20.30
N GLU A 202 -2.07 1.06 20.69
CA GLU A 202 -2.04 -0.38 20.90
C GLU A 202 -3.13 -1.06 20.08
N CYS A 203 -2.78 -2.12 19.36
CA CYS A 203 -3.74 -2.89 18.58
C CYS A 203 -4.04 -4.23 19.27
N TYR A 204 -5.29 -4.69 19.17
CA TYR A 204 -5.62 -6.07 19.52
C TYR A 204 -4.98 -7.01 18.50
N THR A 205 -4.23 -8.01 19.01
CA THR A 205 -3.41 -8.90 18.20
C THR A 205 -3.61 -10.36 18.57
N CYS A 206 -3.25 -11.27 17.67
CA CYS A 206 -3.12 -12.69 17.92
C CYS A 206 -1.65 -13.12 17.97
N SER A 207 -1.41 -14.38 18.41
CA SER A 207 -0.08 -14.97 18.52
C SER A 207 0.42 -15.64 17.22
N ALA A 208 -0.22 -15.40 16.08
CA ALA A 208 0.22 -15.92 14.81
C ALA A 208 1.58 -15.32 14.40
N GLU A 209 2.34 -16.05 13.57
CA GLU A 209 3.64 -15.60 13.06
C GLU A 209 3.50 -14.74 11.81
N GLY A 210 4.48 -13.87 11.59
CA GLY A 210 4.62 -13.05 10.39
C GLY A 210 3.44 -12.10 10.17
N ASN A 211 3.14 -11.82 8.90
CA ASN A 211 2.08 -10.90 8.48
C ASN A 211 0.73 -11.60 8.29
N THR A 212 0.40 -12.52 9.18
CA THR A 212 -0.81 -13.33 9.14
C THR A 212 -1.90 -12.80 10.07
N SER A 213 -3.08 -13.41 10.04
CA SER A 213 -4.18 -13.12 10.96
C SER A 213 -4.88 -14.41 11.40
N GLN A 214 -5.53 -14.39 12.56
CA GLN A 214 -6.33 -15.49 13.06
C GLN A 214 -7.77 -15.05 13.33
N PRO A 215 -8.75 -15.91 13.05
CA PRO A 215 -10.13 -15.63 13.41
C PRO A 215 -10.33 -15.74 14.93
N ILE A 216 -11.10 -14.81 15.47
CA ILE A 216 -11.70 -14.89 16.79
C ILE A 216 -13.22 -14.97 16.66
N ASP A 217 -13.89 -15.51 17.67
CA ASP A 217 -15.35 -15.53 17.71
C ASP A 217 -15.94 -14.13 17.95
N MET A 218 -17.23 -13.99 17.68
CA MET A 218 -17.91 -12.71 17.76
C MET A 218 -18.11 -12.20 19.19
N GLU A 219 -18.08 -13.05 20.21
CA GLU A 219 -18.17 -12.66 21.61
C GLU A 219 -16.86 -11.99 22.07
N GLN A 220 -15.73 -12.61 21.77
CA GLN A 220 -14.41 -12.05 22.02
C GLN A 220 -14.22 -10.73 21.21
N ALA A 221 -14.63 -10.72 19.94
CA ALA A 221 -14.55 -9.55 19.09
C ALA A 221 -15.36 -8.38 19.66
N TYR A 222 -16.58 -8.65 20.16
CA TYR A 222 -17.43 -7.63 20.78
C TYR A 222 -16.78 -7.09 22.07
N THR A 223 -16.24 -7.97 22.90
CA THR A 223 -15.56 -7.58 24.16
C THR A 223 -14.40 -6.63 23.88
N TRP A 224 -13.60 -6.92 22.87
CA TRP A 224 -12.47 -6.06 22.49
C TRP A 224 -12.93 -4.75 21.85
N ALA A 225 -13.89 -4.81 20.91
CA ALA A 225 -14.42 -3.64 20.26
C ALA A 225 -15.10 -2.67 21.25
N ALA A 226 -15.80 -3.20 22.27
CA ALA A 226 -16.43 -2.38 23.32
C ALA A 226 -15.39 -1.62 24.18
N ALA A 227 -14.18 -2.17 24.32
CA ALA A 227 -13.08 -1.56 25.08
C ALA A 227 -12.10 -0.77 24.18
N ALA A 228 -12.28 -0.76 22.88
CA ALA A 228 -11.43 -0.02 21.95
C ALA A 228 -11.79 1.48 21.92
N ASP A 229 -10.76 2.33 21.89
CA ASP A 229 -10.91 3.78 21.74
C ASP A 229 -11.16 4.19 20.29
N TYR A 230 -10.59 3.44 19.34
CA TYR A 230 -10.67 3.69 17.91
C TYR A 230 -11.01 2.42 17.14
N TRP A 231 -11.71 2.58 16.01
CA TRP A 231 -11.96 1.50 15.05
C TRP A 231 -11.47 1.93 13.67
N LEU A 232 -10.53 1.18 13.08
CA LEU A 232 -9.88 1.51 11.82
C LEU A 232 -10.11 0.44 10.75
N ASN A 233 -9.98 0.86 9.47
CA ASN A 233 -10.00 -0.01 8.30
C ASN A 233 -11.30 -0.82 8.18
N VAL A 234 -12.41 -0.11 8.23
CA VAL A 234 -13.76 -0.71 8.28
C VAL A 234 -14.29 -1.15 6.91
N GLY A 235 -13.42 -1.61 6.04
CA GLY A 235 -13.76 -2.21 4.75
C GLY A 235 -14.45 -1.24 3.78
N PRO A 236 -15.56 -1.63 3.12
CA PRO A 236 -16.20 -0.82 2.09
C PRO A 236 -17.06 0.32 2.66
N CYS A 237 -17.11 0.51 3.99
CA CYS A 237 -17.97 1.50 4.61
C CYS A 237 -17.49 2.93 4.32
N ASN A 238 -18.40 3.78 3.91
CA ASN A 238 -18.16 5.20 3.63
C ASN A 238 -18.76 6.15 4.67
N SER A 239 -19.64 5.64 5.54
CA SER A 239 -20.29 6.37 6.63
C SER A 239 -20.48 5.48 7.87
N LEU A 240 -20.73 6.10 9.02
CA LEU A 240 -21.15 5.37 10.24
C LEU A 240 -22.48 4.63 10.02
N SER A 241 -23.39 5.19 9.24
CA SER A 241 -24.65 4.55 8.88
C SER A 241 -24.42 3.25 8.09
N ASP A 242 -23.47 3.25 7.13
CA ASP A 242 -23.10 2.03 6.41
C ASP A 242 -22.54 0.97 7.35
N LEU A 243 -21.62 1.39 8.22
CA LEU A 243 -20.96 0.50 9.17
C LEU A 243 -21.96 -0.14 10.14
N THR A 244 -22.83 0.66 10.75
CA THR A 244 -23.80 0.19 11.73
C THR A 244 -24.90 -0.66 11.10
N ARG A 245 -25.30 -0.38 9.85
CA ARG A 245 -26.24 -1.22 9.09
C ARG A 245 -25.65 -2.60 8.80
N GLN A 246 -24.36 -2.66 8.43
CA GLN A 246 -23.68 -3.93 8.17
C GLN A 246 -23.31 -4.68 9.45
N ASN A 247 -23.07 -3.96 10.54
CA ASN A 247 -22.60 -4.49 11.82
C ASN A 247 -23.46 -3.97 13.01
N PRO A 248 -24.76 -4.27 13.07
CA PRO A 248 -25.68 -3.64 14.03
C PRO A 248 -25.32 -3.94 15.50
N LYS A 249 -24.69 -5.06 15.78
CA LYS A 249 -24.23 -5.42 17.14
C LYS A 249 -23.18 -4.44 17.69
N PHE A 250 -22.44 -3.77 16.82
CA PHE A 250 -21.39 -2.83 17.18
C PHE A 250 -21.81 -1.35 17.16
N ALA A 251 -23.10 -1.07 16.90
CA ALA A 251 -23.59 0.32 16.75
C ALA A 251 -23.39 1.19 18.01
N ASN A 252 -23.37 0.57 19.19
CA ASN A 252 -23.32 1.27 20.47
C ASN A 252 -21.94 1.20 21.17
N ILE A 253 -20.90 0.70 20.50
CA ILE A 253 -19.56 0.70 21.08
C ILE A 253 -18.98 2.10 21.14
N GLN A 254 -18.03 2.33 22.06
CA GLN A 254 -17.46 3.65 22.33
C GLN A 254 -16.88 4.30 21.07
N ALA A 255 -16.13 3.59 20.25
CA ALA A 255 -15.53 4.13 19.04
C ALA A 255 -16.60 4.70 18.06
N VAL A 256 -17.76 4.03 17.93
CA VAL A 256 -18.86 4.48 17.07
C VAL A 256 -19.59 5.68 17.68
N THR A 257 -19.98 5.60 18.95
CA THR A 257 -20.74 6.68 19.62
C THR A 257 -19.94 7.97 19.79
N GLN A 258 -18.61 7.88 19.88
CA GLN A 258 -17.70 9.03 19.94
C GLN A 258 -17.14 9.43 18.57
N GLN A 259 -17.65 8.83 17.47
CA GLN A 259 -17.20 9.11 16.10
C GLN A 259 -15.68 8.91 15.91
N ARG A 260 -15.09 7.93 16.58
CA ARG A 260 -13.66 7.58 16.48
C ARG A 260 -13.44 6.40 15.52
N VAL A 261 -14.14 6.44 14.40
CA VAL A 261 -14.05 5.44 13.32
C VAL A 261 -13.41 6.08 12.11
N TYR A 262 -12.32 5.48 11.62
CA TYR A 262 -11.59 5.99 10.46
C TYR A 262 -11.38 4.86 9.45
N ASN A 263 -11.44 5.22 8.17
CA ASN A 263 -11.22 4.26 7.10
C ASN A 263 -10.10 4.74 6.17
N ASN A 264 -9.34 3.79 5.64
CA ASN A 264 -8.18 4.00 4.75
C ASN A 264 -8.58 4.19 3.27
N ASN A 265 -9.73 4.80 3.04
CA ASN A 265 -10.29 5.01 1.72
C ASN A 265 -10.56 6.50 1.40
N ALA A 266 -9.78 7.40 1.98
CA ALA A 266 -9.86 8.83 1.63
C ALA A 266 -9.55 9.07 0.14
N ARG A 267 -8.62 8.29 -0.40
CA ARG A 267 -8.19 8.34 -1.80
C ARG A 267 -8.54 7.01 -2.48
N GLN A 268 -9.72 6.98 -3.08
CA GLN A 268 -10.27 5.76 -3.68
C GLN A 268 -10.78 6.04 -5.10
N THR A 269 -10.52 5.10 -6.03
CA THR A 269 -11.12 5.14 -7.37
C THR A 269 -12.62 4.85 -7.31
N ALA A 270 -13.35 5.20 -8.37
CA ALA A 270 -14.79 4.91 -8.48
C ALA A 270 -15.11 3.39 -8.42
N LYS A 271 -14.14 2.53 -8.74
CA LYS A 271 -14.26 1.07 -8.69
C LYS A 271 -13.76 0.45 -7.38
N GLY A 272 -13.30 1.27 -6.43
CA GLY A 272 -12.90 0.83 -5.11
C GLY A 272 -11.40 0.54 -4.94
N GLY A 273 -10.56 0.83 -5.94
CA GLY A 273 -9.11 0.82 -5.77
C GLY A 273 -8.69 1.89 -4.75
N SER A 274 -7.81 1.56 -3.82
CA SER A 274 -7.41 2.48 -2.76
C SER A 274 -5.93 2.80 -2.86
N ASP A 275 -5.61 4.09 -2.90
CA ASP A 275 -4.25 4.62 -2.92
C ASP A 275 -3.45 4.23 -1.66
N PHE A 276 -4.12 3.89 -0.57
CA PHE A 276 -3.49 3.30 0.62
C PHE A 276 -2.72 2.00 0.30
N TRP A 277 -3.25 1.18 -0.63
CA TRP A 277 -2.61 -0.07 -1.07
C TRP A 277 -1.74 0.11 -2.32
N GLU A 278 -1.70 1.30 -2.87
CA GLU A 278 -0.89 1.69 -4.03
C GLU A 278 0.30 2.54 -3.56
N SER A 279 0.17 3.86 -3.48
CA SER A 279 1.28 4.72 -3.02
C SER A 279 1.59 4.55 -1.52
N GLY A 280 0.62 4.17 -0.69
CA GLY A 280 0.81 3.92 0.73
C GLY A 280 1.82 2.80 1.04
N VAL A 281 2.05 1.88 0.11
CA VAL A 281 3.08 0.82 0.26
C VAL A 281 4.48 1.42 0.39
N ILE A 282 4.77 2.47 -0.36
CA ILE A 282 6.08 3.17 -0.34
C ILE A 282 6.06 4.45 0.50
N ARG A 283 4.90 4.86 1.02
CA ARG A 283 4.76 6.06 1.84
C ARG A 283 4.25 5.74 3.25
N PRO A 284 4.91 4.83 3.99
CA PRO A 284 4.55 4.54 5.38
C PRO A 284 4.69 5.76 6.30
N ASP A 285 5.51 6.74 5.93
CA ASP A 285 5.65 8.03 6.60
C ASP A 285 4.33 8.81 6.61
N LEU A 286 3.60 8.85 5.49
CA LEU A 286 2.30 9.53 5.41
C LEU A 286 1.22 8.76 6.16
N ILE A 287 1.23 7.41 6.11
CA ILE A 287 0.31 6.59 6.91
C ILE A 287 0.57 6.81 8.40
N LEU A 288 1.83 6.81 8.83
CA LEU A 288 2.20 7.04 10.22
C LEU A 288 1.79 8.44 10.69
N ARG A 289 1.95 9.46 9.83
CA ARG A 289 1.49 10.82 10.09
C ARG A 289 -0.02 10.88 10.33
N ASP A 290 -0.80 10.25 9.47
CA ASP A 290 -2.25 10.19 9.60
C ASP A 290 -2.66 9.51 10.92
N LEU A 291 -2.10 8.33 11.20
CA LEU A 291 -2.38 7.59 12.43
C LEU A 291 -1.99 8.37 13.68
N THR A 292 -0.82 9.02 13.68
CA THR A 292 -0.40 9.84 14.82
C THR A 292 -1.33 11.05 15.02
N THR A 293 -1.76 11.69 13.93
CA THR A 293 -2.72 12.79 13.97
C THR A 293 -4.08 12.34 14.52
N ILE A 294 -4.54 11.14 14.15
CA ILE A 294 -5.78 10.55 14.64
C ILE A 294 -5.70 10.24 16.14
N PHE A 295 -4.61 9.62 16.58
CA PHE A 295 -4.49 9.15 17.96
C PHE A 295 -4.05 10.25 18.94
N HIS A 296 -3.26 11.19 18.47
CA HIS A 296 -2.57 12.22 19.26
C HIS A 296 -2.64 13.59 18.60
N PRO A 297 -3.84 14.17 18.43
CA PRO A 297 -4.00 15.48 17.80
C PRO A 297 -3.23 16.58 18.55
N GLU A 298 -2.96 16.39 19.84
CA GLU A 298 -2.17 17.33 20.66
C GLU A 298 -0.70 17.43 20.25
N LEU A 299 -0.14 16.42 19.58
CA LEU A 299 1.27 16.42 19.16
C LEU A 299 1.54 17.31 17.96
N GLN A 300 0.49 17.78 17.27
CA GLN A 300 0.58 18.69 16.12
C GLN A 300 1.71 18.29 15.17
N ILE A 301 1.65 17.06 14.65
CA ILE A 301 2.72 16.46 13.84
C ILE A 301 3.09 17.30 12.62
N GLY A 302 2.26 18.26 12.27
CA GLY A 302 2.56 19.35 11.34
C GLY A 302 3.03 18.86 9.97
N GLN A 303 3.70 19.73 9.26
CA GLN A 303 4.13 19.54 7.87
C GLN A 303 5.39 18.65 7.70
N ILE A 304 5.63 17.68 8.60
CA ILE A 304 6.73 16.75 8.42
C ILE A 304 6.41 15.90 7.16
N GLY A 305 7.33 15.90 6.20
CA GLY A 305 7.20 15.11 4.97
C GLY A 305 6.52 15.81 3.80
N GLN A 306 6.28 17.12 3.86
CA GLN A 306 6.03 17.90 2.64
C GLN A 306 7.36 18.14 1.94
N THR A 307 7.83 17.15 1.19
CA THR A 307 8.88 17.37 0.20
C THR A 307 8.25 17.92 -1.07
N SER A 308 9.02 18.69 -1.85
CA SER A 308 8.60 19.32 -3.12
C SER A 308 7.93 18.38 -4.13
N GLN A 309 8.01 17.06 -3.96
CA GLN A 309 7.31 16.05 -4.76
C GLN A 309 5.85 15.82 -4.31
N THR A 310 5.51 16.06 -3.05
CA THR A 310 4.13 15.93 -2.56
C THR A 310 3.21 17.03 -3.12
N GLU A 311 3.76 18.20 -3.44
CA GLU A 311 3.02 19.31 -4.03
C GLU A 311 2.62 19.05 -5.49
N GLN A 312 3.38 18.26 -6.24
CA GLN A 312 3.02 17.92 -7.63
C GLN A 312 1.89 16.91 -7.76
N ILE A 313 1.67 16.09 -6.73
CA ILE A 313 0.56 15.09 -6.69
C ILE A 313 -0.74 15.70 -6.14
N GLY A 314 -0.67 16.84 -5.44
CA GLY A 314 -1.78 17.42 -4.66
C GLY A 314 -2.41 18.70 -5.18
N GLN A 315 -1.88 19.34 -6.24
CA GLN A 315 -2.44 20.61 -6.74
C GLN A 315 -3.61 20.41 -7.70
N THR A 316 -4.82 20.30 -7.14
CA THR A 316 -6.02 20.85 -7.78
C THR A 316 -6.76 21.72 -6.75
N SER A 317 -6.61 23.05 -6.96
CA SER A 317 -7.49 24.17 -6.58
C SER A 317 -7.90 24.30 -5.09
N GLN A 318 -7.42 25.29 -4.39
CA GLN A 318 -8.07 26.59 -4.20
C GLN A 318 -7.30 27.44 -3.20
N THR A 319 -7.01 28.65 -3.64
CA THR A 319 -6.46 29.78 -2.89
C THR A 319 -7.50 30.35 -1.91
N GLU A 320 -6.98 30.81 -0.73
CA GLU A 320 -7.57 31.78 0.18
C GLU A 320 -8.67 31.35 1.16
N GLN A 321 -8.25 31.15 2.41
CA GLN A 321 -8.82 31.95 3.54
C GLN A 321 -7.92 31.80 4.77
N ILE A 322 -7.30 32.89 5.17
CA ILE A 322 -6.51 33.05 6.40
C ILE A 322 -7.48 33.11 7.60
N GLY A 323 -7.30 32.22 8.58
CA GLY A 323 -7.84 32.43 9.92
C GLY A 323 -8.79 31.36 10.46
N GLN A 324 -8.43 30.08 10.43
CA GLN A 324 -8.95 29.04 11.33
C GLN A 324 -7.84 28.03 11.58
N THR A 325 -7.72 27.51 12.80
CA THR A 325 -6.82 26.40 13.16
C THR A 325 -6.83 25.36 12.07
N GLU A 326 -5.74 25.26 11.29
CA GLU A 326 -5.59 24.27 10.22
C GLU A 326 -5.72 22.87 10.83
N GLN A 327 -6.90 22.27 10.69
CA GLN A 327 -7.02 20.83 10.85
C GLN A 327 -6.24 20.24 9.68
N HIS A 328 -5.08 19.64 9.95
CA HIS A 328 -4.30 18.93 8.94
C HIS A 328 -5.19 17.86 8.29
N GLU A 329 -5.42 17.99 6.99
CA GLU A 329 -6.16 17.02 6.21
C GLU A 329 -5.39 15.69 6.20
N LEU A 330 -6.08 14.61 6.60
CA LEU A 330 -5.52 13.26 6.55
C LEU A 330 -5.31 12.84 5.09
N TYR A 331 -4.21 12.18 4.79
CA TYR A 331 -3.87 11.82 3.41
C TYR A 331 -4.57 10.53 2.93
N TYR A 332 -4.43 9.44 3.69
CA TYR A 332 -5.03 8.14 3.35
C TYR A 332 -6.29 7.82 4.14
N TYR A 333 -6.42 8.39 5.31
CA TYR A 333 -7.54 8.14 6.20
C TYR A 333 -8.62 9.21 6.11
N LYS A 334 -9.86 8.80 6.30
CA LYS A 334 -10.97 9.72 6.56
C LYS A 334 -11.79 9.25 7.75
N GLN A 335 -12.29 10.20 8.52
CA GLN A 335 -13.26 9.94 9.59
C GLN A 335 -14.62 9.61 8.98
N LEU A 336 -15.25 8.54 9.45
CA LEU A 336 -16.62 8.23 9.09
C LEU A 336 -17.59 9.10 9.92
N LYS A 337 -18.54 9.68 9.22
CA LYS A 337 -19.62 10.51 9.81
C LYS A 337 -20.98 9.92 9.53
#